data_76b226ede476c521a73f8a2a1551990e
#
_entry.id   76b226ede476c521a73f8a2a1551990e
#
_cell.length_a   1.000
_cell.length_b   1.000
_cell.length_c   1.000
_cell.angle_alpha   90.00
_cell.angle_beta   90.00
_cell.angle_gamma   90.00
#
_symmetry.space_group_name_H-M   'P 1'
#
loop_
_entity.id
_entity.type
_entity.pdbx_description
1 polymer ?
#
loop_
_entity_poly.entity_id
_entity_poly.type
_entity_poly.pdbx_seq_one_letter_code
_entity_poly.pdbx_strand_id
1 'polypeptide(L)'
;MSQFGNVPTESIVDAVEKHVAKMDEGELASLLSAAVVTMPDAARTALVSSIFDAFRDRGESSEDAAEGANAPLGDLESGDGRAVAALLNYARENTGVLKEAMTLFAEEHTAQIGALPSSFVNAIAQRL
;
A
#
# COMPACT_ATOMS: atom_id res chain seq x y z
N MET A 1 -20.24 -2.86 -8.51
CA MET A 1 -19.42 -2.90 -9.73
C MET A 1 -18.13 -2.15 -9.47
N SER A 2 -17.00 -2.73 -9.85
CA SER A 2 -15.71 -2.07 -9.66
C SER A 2 -15.57 -0.85 -10.56
N GLN A 3 -15.05 0.25 -10.04
CA GLN A 3 -14.78 1.47 -10.80
C GLN A 3 -13.80 1.20 -11.95
N PHE A 4 -12.98 0.16 -11.83
CA PHE A 4 -11.94 -0.19 -12.79
C PHE A 4 -12.26 -1.48 -13.55
N GLY A 5 -13.52 -1.93 -13.56
CA GLY A 5 -13.91 -3.23 -14.08
C GLY A 5 -13.53 -3.48 -15.54
N ASN A 6 -13.54 -2.44 -16.37
CA ASN A 6 -13.23 -2.55 -17.79
C ASN A 6 -11.86 -2.00 -18.16
N VAL A 7 -11.05 -1.64 -17.15
CA VAL A 7 -9.74 -1.05 -17.37
C VAL A 7 -8.67 -2.14 -17.28
N PRO A 8 -7.74 -2.21 -18.25
CA PRO A 8 -6.62 -3.16 -18.15
C PRO A 8 -5.78 -2.89 -16.92
N THR A 9 -5.31 -3.95 -16.28
CA THR A 9 -4.45 -3.84 -15.08
C THR A 9 -3.23 -2.95 -15.35
N GLU A 10 -2.64 -3.07 -16.52
CA GLU A 10 -1.47 -2.26 -16.90
C GLU A 10 -1.76 -0.76 -16.84
N SER A 11 -2.95 -0.35 -17.28
CA SER A 11 -3.37 1.05 -17.22
C SER A 11 -3.55 1.53 -15.78
N ILE A 12 -4.12 0.68 -14.93
CA ILE A 12 -4.29 0.99 -13.52
C ILE A 12 -2.94 1.12 -12.83
N VAL A 13 -2.03 0.19 -13.08
CA VAL A 13 -0.67 0.22 -12.51
C VAL A 13 0.05 1.50 -12.93
N ASP A 14 0.00 1.83 -14.22
CA ASP A 14 0.63 3.04 -14.74
C ASP A 14 0.07 4.30 -14.07
N ALA A 15 -1.26 4.37 -13.90
CA ALA A 15 -1.90 5.51 -13.26
C ALA A 15 -1.49 5.63 -11.79
N VAL A 16 -1.44 4.50 -11.07
CA VAL A 16 -0.98 4.48 -9.67
C VAL A 16 0.46 4.97 -9.58
N GLU A 17 1.33 4.41 -10.40
CA GLU A 17 2.75 4.75 -10.41
C GLU A 17 2.97 6.24 -10.67
N LYS A 18 2.28 6.79 -11.66
CA LYS A 18 2.39 8.21 -11.99
C LYS A 18 1.85 9.11 -10.89
N HIS A 19 0.76 8.69 -10.26
CA HIS A 19 0.16 9.48 -9.18
C HIS A 19 1.06 9.49 -7.95
N VAL A 20 1.55 8.32 -7.50
CA VAL A 20 2.41 8.23 -6.32
C VAL A 20 3.77 8.90 -6.55
N ALA A 21 4.24 8.95 -7.80
CA ALA A 21 5.49 9.63 -8.11
C ALA A 21 5.44 11.13 -7.79
N LYS A 22 4.24 11.71 -7.80
CA LYS A 22 4.03 13.11 -7.46
C LYS A 22 3.81 13.37 -5.98
N MET A 23 3.62 12.31 -5.21
CA MET A 23 3.38 12.40 -3.78
C MET A 23 4.67 12.30 -3.01
N ASP A 24 4.75 13.06 -1.92
CA ASP A 24 5.78 12.89 -0.92
C ASP A 24 5.47 11.61 -0.12
N GLU A 25 6.49 10.87 0.28
CA GLU A 25 6.28 9.64 1.04
C GLU A 25 5.58 9.90 2.37
N GLY A 26 5.83 11.05 3.01
CA GLY A 26 5.12 11.45 4.21
C GLY A 26 3.62 11.62 3.97
N GLU A 27 3.25 12.22 2.84
CA GLU A 27 1.85 12.36 2.44
C GLU A 27 1.20 11.01 2.19
N LEU A 28 1.92 10.14 1.49
CA LEU A 28 1.44 8.79 1.19
C LEU A 28 1.24 7.98 2.46
N ALA A 29 2.20 8.03 3.37
CA ALA A 29 2.10 7.34 4.65
C ALA A 29 0.91 7.83 5.48
N SER A 30 0.69 9.15 5.51
CA SER A 30 -0.44 9.74 6.23
C SER A 30 -1.78 9.31 5.63
N LEU A 31 -1.86 9.31 4.31
CA LEU A 31 -3.04 8.88 3.58
C LEU A 31 -3.38 7.42 3.88
N LEU A 32 -2.38 6.56 3.79
CA LEU A 32 -2.57 5.12 4.04
C LEU A 32 -2.87 4.82 5.50
N SER A 33 -2.23 5.51 6.43
CA SER A 33 -2.49 5.34 7.86
C SER A 33 -3.93 5.71 8.22
N ALA A 34 -4.46 6.77 7.62
CA ALA A 34 -5.86 7.13 7.80
C ALA A 34 -6.80 6.10 7.19
N ALA A 35 -6.42 5.55 6.03
CA ALA A 35 -7.23 4.57 5.32
C ALA A 35 -7.30 3.22 6.03
N VAL A 36 -6.22 2.81 6.68
CA VAL A 36 -6.12 1.50 7.34
C VAL A 36 -7.26 1.27 8.32
N VAL A 37 -7.72 2.32 9.00
CA VAL A 37 -8.79 2.24 10.00
C VAL A 37 -10.10 1.73 9.38
N THR A 38 -10.37 2.12 8.13
CA THR A 38 -11.62 1.78 7.45
C THR A 38 -11.48 0.70 6.39
N MET A 39 -10.25 0.29 6.06
CA MET A 39 -10.02 -0.73 5.05
C MET A 39 -10.46 -2.11 5.55
N PRO A 40 -11.04 -2.95 4.66
CA PRO A 40 -11.31 -4.35 5.00
C PRO A 40 -10.02 -5.10 5.30
N ASP A 41 -10.13 -6.20 6.06
CA ASP A 41 -8.96 -7.02 6.40
C ASP A 41 -8.21 -7.49 5.17
N ALA A 42 -8.92 -7.89 4.11
CA ALA A 42 -8.30 -8.35 2.86
C ALA A 42 -7.42 -7.26 2.24
N ALA A 43 -7.89 -6.01 2.28
CA ALA A 43 -7.11 -4.89 1.74
C ALA A 43 -5.90 -4.57 2.62
N ARG A 44 -6.06 -4.64 3.94
CA ARG A 44 -4.95 -4.40 4.87
C ARG A 44 -3.85 -5.45 4.73
N THR A 45 -4.23 -6.72 4.62
CA THR A 45 -3.25 -7.80 4.45
C THR A 45 -2.57 -7.71 3.09
N ALA A 46 -3.30 -7.30 2.06
CA ALA A 46 -2.72 -7.06 0.73
C ALA A 46 -1.69 -5.93 0.78
N LEU A 47 -1.99 -4.85 1.50
CA LEU A 47 -1.06 -3.74 1.66
C LEU A 47 0.21 -4.18 2.40
N VAL A 48 0.06 -4.95 3.48
CA VAL A 48 1.19 -5.49 4.24
C VAL A 48 2.07 -6.35 3.32
N SER A 49 1.46 -7.23 2.54
CA SER A 49 2.18 -8.10 1.61
C SER A 49 3.00 -7.28 0.61
N SER A 50 2.41 -6.22 0.08
CA SER A 50 3.09 -5.34 -0.88
C SER A 50 4.27 -4.60 -0.25
N ILE A 51 4.10 -4.13 0.99
CA ILE A 51 5.17 -3.46 1.73
C ILE A 51 6.31 -4.44 2.01
N PHE A 52 5.99 -5.67 2.43
CA PHE A 52 7.00 -6.69 2.67
C PHE A 52 7.77 -7.03 1.39
N ASP A 53 7.07 -7.12 0.25
CA ASP A 53 7.72 -7.38 -1.04
C ASP A 53 8.69 -6.27 -1.39
N ALA A 54 8.31 -5.01 -1.15
CA ALA A 54 9.18 -3.86 -1.39
C ALA A 54 10.43 -3.91 -0.50
N PHE A 55 10.28 -4.32 0.77
CA PHE A 55 11.44 -4.49 1.66
C PHE A 55 12.34 -5.63 1.20
N ARG A 56 11.75 -6.75 0.76
CA ARG A 56 12.54 -7.89 0.26
C ARG A 56 13.37 -7.52 -0.96
N ASP A 57 12.83 -6.67 -1.82
CA ASP A 57 13.58 -6.16 -2.97
C ASP A 57 14.82 -5.37 -2.56
N ARG A 58 14.83 -4.87 -1.32
CA ARG A 58 15.96 -4.13 -0.75
C ARG A 58 16.82 -4.98 0.19
N GLY A 59 16.55 -6.28 0.25
CA GLY A 59 17.32 -7.20 1.09
C GLY A 59 16.86 -7.29 2.53
N GLU A 60 15.68 -6.76 2.85
CA GLU A 60 15.14 -6.83 4.22
C GLU A 60 13.98 -7.83 4.26
N SER A 61 14.08 -8.82 5.15
CA SER A 61 13.03 -9.83 5.30
C SER A 61 11.78 -9.23 5.97
N SER A 62 10.64 -9.95 5.84
CA SER A 62 9.41 -9.55 6.52
C SER A 62 9.59 -9.47 8.03
N GLU A 63 10.35 -10.40 8.60
CA GLU A 63 10.64 -10.44 10.04
C GLU A 63 11.45 -9.21 10.47
N ASP A 64 12.46 -8.85 9.69
CA ASP A 64 13.28 -7.68 9.95
C ASP A 64 12.46 -6.39 9.84
N ALA A 65 11.58 -6.31 8.85
CA ALA A 65 10.71 -5.15 8.68
C ALA A 65 9.72 -5.02 9.85
N ALA A 66 9.15 -6.13 10.31
CA ALA A 66 8.25 -6.14 11.46
C ALA A 66 9.00 -5.69 12.73
N GLU A 67 10.20 -6.16 12.92
CA GLU A 67 11.04 -5.76 14.04
C GLU A 67 11.37 -4.26 13.99
N GLY A 68 11.78 -3.78 12.81
CA GLY A 68 12.05 -2.36 12.61
C GLY A 68 10.84 -1.47 12.85
N ALA A 69 9.65 -1.96 12.50
CA ALA A 69 8.39 -1.26 12.73
C ALA A 69 7.92 -1.37 14.19
N ASN A 70 8.56 -2.24 14.98
CA ASN A 70 8.14 -2.56 16.34
C ASN A 70 6.70 -3.07 16.38
N ALA A 71 6.36 -3.92 15.41
CA ALA A 71 5.04 -4.53 15.29
C ALA A 71 5.19 -6.04 15.20
N PRO A 72 4.37 -6.82 15.94
CA PRO A 72 4.44 -8.28 15.87
C PRO A 72 4.09 -8.76 14.46
N LEU A 73 4.90 -9.69 13.93
CA LEU A 73 4.68 -10.23 12.58
C LEU A 73 3.29 -10.86 12.45
N GLY A 74 2.85 -11.60 13.46
CA GLY A 74 1.53 -12.23 13.45
C GLY A 74 0.39 -11.21 13.35
N ASP A 75 0.52 -10.06 14.00
CA ASP A 75 -0.47 -9.00 13.91
C ASP A 75 -0.48 -8.38 12.51
N LEU A 76 0.68 -8.21 11.90
CA LEU A 76 0.77 -7.73 10.53
C LEU A 76 0.13 -8.71 9.56
N GLU A 77 0.39 -10.00 9.72
CA GLU A 77 -0.19 -11.02 8.87
C GLU A 77 -1.71 -11.12 9.01
N SER A 78 -2.25 -10.79 10.19
CA SER A 78 -3.70 -10.79 10.42
C SER A 78 -4.37 -9.47 9.99
N GLY A 79 -3.59 -8.46 9.63
CA GLY A 79 -4.12 -7.18 9.20
C GLY A 79 -4.57 -6.27 10.34
N ASP A 80 -3.97 -6.41 11.54
CA ASP A 80 -4.26 -5.54 12.66
C ASP A 80 -3.94 -4.08 12.32
N GLY A 81 -4.91 -3.20 12.48
CA GLY A 81 -4.78 -1.80 12.06
C GLY A 81 -3.62 -1.06 12.70
N ARG A 82 -3.36 -1.30 13.99
CA ARG A 82 -2.25 -0.63 14.70
C ARG A 82 -0.91 -1.12 14.20
N ALA A 83 -0.80 -2.42 13.97
CA ALA A 83 0.43 -3.01 13.45
C ALA A 83 0.72 -2.50 12.05
N VAL A 84 -0.31 -2.44 11.19
CA VAL A 84 -0.16 -1.94 9.84
C VAL A 84 0.25 -0.46 9.83
N ALA A 85 -0.33 0.36 10.71
CA ALA A 85 0.06 1.76 10.84
C ALA A 85 1.52 1.90 11.27
N ALA A 86 1.98 1.05 12.18
CA ALA A 86 3.39 1.04 12.61
C ALA A 86 4.32 0.66 11.44
N LEU A 87 3.92 -0.30 10.63
CA LEU A 87 4.68 -0.71 9.45
C LEU A 87 4.75 0.43 8.42
N LEU A 88 3.65 1.14 8.21
CA LEU A 88 3.63 2.29 7.31
C LEU A 88 4.60 3.37 7.78
N ASN A 89 4.64 3.63 9.07
CA ASN A 89 5.56 4.60 9.66
C ASN A 89 7.01 4.21 9.44
N TYR A 90 7.32 2.93 9.63
CA TYR A 90 8.66 2.42 9.38
C TYR A 90 9.02 2.52 7.90
N ALA A 91 8.09 2.15 7.02
CA ALA A 91 8.29 2.21 5.57
C ALA A 91 8.54 3.66 5.11
N ARG A 92 7.88 4.64 5.73
CA ARG A 92 8.09 6.05 5.41
C ARG A 92 9.53 6.48 5.60
N GLU A 93 10.21 5.90 6.57
CA GLU A 93 11.61 6.23 6.86
C GLU A 93 12.57 5.62 5.85
N ASN A 94 12.09 4.69 5.02
CA ASN A 94 12.90 4.01 4.01
C ASN A 94 12.49 4.51 2.64
N THR A 95 13.32 5.38 2.05
CA THR A 95 13.02 6.08 0.80
C THR A 95 12.62 5.10 -0.32
N GLY A 96 11.48 5.35 -0.91
CA GLY A 96 10.99 4.60 -2.07
C GLY A 96 10.17 3.36 -1.75
N VAL A 97 10.18 2.87 -0.51
CA VAL A 97 9.46 1.65 -0.14
C VAL A 97 7.95 1.79 -0.34
N LEU A 98 7.36 2.88 0.14
CA LEU A 98 5.90 3.06 0.02
C LEU A 98 5.47 3.21 -1.44
N LYS A 99 6.24 3.93 -2.25
CA LYS A 99 5.92 4.09 -3.67
C LYS A 99 6.00 2.76 -4.41
N GLU A 100 7.03 1.98 -4.14
CA GLU A 100 7.16 0.64 -4.70
C GLU A 100 6.03 -0.26 -4.23
N ALA A 101 5.69 -0.22 -2.94
CA ALA A 101 4.61 -1.01 -2.38
C ALA A 101 3.28 -0.69 -3.04
N MET A 102 3.00 0.58 -3.33
CA MET A 102 1.76 0.96 -4.00
C MET A 102 1.69 0.43 -5.43
N THR A 103 2.82 0.44 -6.14
CA THR A 103 2.89 -0.15 -7.48
C THR A 103 2.63 -1.65 -7.42
N LEU A 104 3.26 -2.35 -6.48
CA LEU A 104 3.03 -3.79 -6.27
C LEU A 104 1.59 -4.09 -5.87
N PHE A 105 1.02 -3.26 -5.02
CA PHE A 105 -0.38 -3.37 -4.61
C PHE A 105 -1.30 -3.31 -5.84
N ALA A 106 -1.05 -2.36 -6.73
CA ALA A 106 -1.83 -2.23 -7.95
C ALA A 106 -1.66 -3.44 -8.88
N GLU A 107 -0.43 -3.97 -8.99
CA GLU A 107 -0.15 -5.12 -9.86
C GLU A 107 -0.76 -6.42 -9.33
N GLU A 108 -0.57 -6.70 -8.04
CA GLU A 108 -0.90 -7.99 -7.46
C GLU A 108 -2.27 -8.01 -6.79
N HIS A 109 -2.77 -6.85 -6.39
CA HIS A 109 -4.01 -6.73 -5.64
C HIS A 109 -4.94 -5.70 -6.27
N THR A 110 -5.05 -5.73 -7.59
CA THR A 110 -5.86 -4.78 -8.36
C THR A 110 -7.28 -4.66 -7.82
N ALA A 111 -7.87 -5.78 -7.40
CA ALA A 111 -9.24 -5.80 -6.87
C ALA A 111 -9.39 -4.99 -5.58
N GLN A 112 -8.30 -4.74 -4.86
CA GLN A 112 -8.34 -4.03 -3.59
C GLN A 112 -8.12 -2.51 -3.73
N ILE A 113 -7.83 -2.03 -4.94
CA ILE A 113 -7.61 -0.59 -5.17
C ILE A 113 -8.81 0.24 -4.73
N GLY A 114 -10.02 -0.27 -4.95
CA GLY A 114 -11.24 0.42 -4.54
C GLY A 114 -11.39 0.61 -3.04
N ALA A 115 -10.62 -0.11 -2.22
CA ALA A 115 -10.63 0.03 -0.77
C ALA A 115 -9.76 1.19 -0.28
N LEU A 116 -8.97 1.79 -1.17
CA LEU A 116 -8.13 2.95 -0.84
C LEU A 116 -9.01 4.20 -0.67
N PRO A 117 -8.48 5.28 -0.06
CA PRO A 117 -9.28 6.49 0.13
C PRO A 117 -9.86 7.01 -1.18
N SER A 118 -11.07 7.56 -1.11
CA SER A 118 -11.78 8.06 -2.29
C SER A 118 -10.98 9.07 -3.09
N SER A 119 -10.25 9.95 -2.40
CA SER A 119 -9.42 10.94 -3.07
C SER A 119 -8.34 10.30 -3.93
N PHE A 120 -7.73 9.22 -3.42
CA PHE A 120 -6.73 8.46 -4.16
C PHE A 120 -7.37 7.73 -5.36
N VAL A 121 -8.47 7.02 -5.11
CA VAL A 121 -9.18 6.28 -6.15
C VAL A 121 -9.63 7.21 -7.28
N ASN A 122 -10.18 8.37 -6.94
CA ASN A 122 -10.62 9.35 -7.93
C ASN A 122 -9.45 9.90 -8.75
N ALA A 123 -8.31 10.15 -8.10
CA ALA A 123 -7.11 10.62 -8.79
C ALA A 123 -6.60 9.59 -9.81
N ILE A 124 -6.64 8.31 -9.45
CA ILE A 124 -6.27 7.24 -10.36
C ILE A 124 -7.26 7.16 -11.53
N ALA A 125 -8.55 7.23 -11.23
CA ALA A 125 -9.59 7.16 -12.27
C ALA A 125 -9.47 8.29 -13.28
N GLN A 126 -9.10 9.48 -12.84
CA GLN A 126 -8.92 10.64 -13.73
C GLN A 126 -7.77 10.48 -14.71
N ARG A 127 -6.81 9.62 -14.41
CA ARG A 127 -5.69 9.34 -15.30
C ARG A 127 -6.01 8.27 -16.35
N LEU A 128 -7.10 7.58 -16.14
CA LEU A 128 -7.55 6.52 -17.04
C LEU A 128 -8.45 7.08 -18.13
#